data_966a50dcb77a260a4f0c47349acca4ee
#
_entry.id   966a50dcb77a260a4f0c47349acca4ee
#
_cell.length_a   1.000
_cell.length_b   1.000
_cell.length_c   1.000
_cell.angle_alpha   90.00
_cell.angle_beta   90.00
_cell.angle_gamma   90.00
#
_symmetry.space_group_name_H-M   'P 1'
#
loop_
_entity.id
_entity.type
_entity.pdbx_description
1 polymer ?
#
loop_
_entity_poly.entity_id
_entity_poly.type
_entity_poly.pdbx_seq_one_letter_code
_entity_poly.pdbx_strand_id
1 'polypeptide(L)'
;MQVQSVVNGFARSAIRYDQHAEVQLQSAGRLIAYMEANTRDLVDGPLLEIGCGTGVLSKQMLDIFSDRDVQITDACEQMVVQCRSRLSAKPDATNRVELSVLDAQEYCSPDTFAMIAAAFTLQWIPDLDRSIQNLQRSLKPSGKLFFSLPTSSSFPEWKNICRAAGVPFTGNPLPEAAFFRDFAAKNGLKLSLYEETFKVSYRSLLHFLQSLKLLGAHTSEHIAPLSVGEVRRLVNYATREYPGNFPVTYKVLFGNFTKPE
;
A
#
# COMPACT_ATOMS: atom_id res chain seq x y z
N MET A 1 1.99 7.53 14.18
CA MET A 1 1.11 8.21 13.18
C MET A 1 -0.33 8.01 13.64
N GLN A 2 -1.15 9.05 13.71
CA GLN A 2 -2.56 8.87 14.06
C GLN A 2 -3.31 8.41 12.81
N VAL A 3 -4.01 7.27 12.89
CA VAL A 3 -4.81 6.70 11.79
C VAL A 3 -5.74 7.75 11.18
N GLN A 4 -6.37 8.57 12.03
CA GLN A 4 -7.29 9.63 11.58
C GLN A 4 -6.65 10.67 10.65
N SER A 5 -5.39 11.03 10.87
CA SER A 5 -4.67 11.98 9.99
C SER A 5 -4.44 11.40 8.59
N VAL A 6 -4.08 10.12 8.52
CA VAL A 6 -3.92 9.37 7.27
C VAL A 6 -5.25 9.25 6.53
N VAL A 7 -6.30 8.82 7.22
CA VAL A 7 -7.67 8.71 6.68
C VAL A 7 -8.15 10.05 6.11
N ASN A 8 -7.94 11.16 6.84
CA ASN A 8 -8.31 12.51 6.37
C ASN A 8 -7.51 12.94 5.12
N GLY A 9 -6.26 12.50 5.00
CA GLY A 9 -5.43 12.71 3.81
C GLY A 9 -6.03 12.02 2.58
N PHE A 10 -6.32 10.74 2.71
CA PHE A 10 -6.93 9.94 1.64
C PHE A 10 -8.34 10.39 1.28
N ALA A 11 -9.16 10.80 2.26
CA ALA A 11 -10.49 11.32 2.00
C ALA A 11 -10.48 12.54 1.05
N ARG A 12 -9.52 13.46 1.25
CA ARG A 12 -9.37 14.65 0.39
C ARG A 12 -8.88 14.33 -1.02
N SER A 13 -8.15 13.23 -1.19
CA SER A 13 -7.55 12.82 -2.47
C SER A 13 -8.41 11.84 -3.27
N ALA A 14 -9.40 11.20 -2.67
CA ALA A 14 -10.11 10.04 -3.20
C ALA A 14 -10.57 10.20 -4.67
N ILE A 15 -11.14 11.36 -5.04
CA ILE A 15 -11.66 11.63 -6.41
C ILE A 15 -10.54 11.72 -7.45
N ARG A 16 -9.33 12.18 -7.05
CA ARG A 16 -8.19 12.42 -7.96
C ARG A 16 -7.06 11.43 -7.75
N TYR A 17 -7.22 10.48 -6.86
CA TYR A 17 -6.18 9.55 -6.43
C TYR A 17 -5.50 8.85 -7.62
N ASP A 18 -6.28 8.29 -8.53
CA ASP A 18 -5.77 7.52 -9.68
C ASP A 18 -4.91 8.37 -10.64
N GLN A 19 -5.14 9.68 -10.71
CA GLN A 19 -4.34 10.58 -11.55
C GLN A 19 -2.89 10.71 -11.08
N HIS A 20 -2.61 10.35 -9.83
CA HIS A 20 -1.31 10.48 -9.18
C HIS A 20 -0.74 9.14 -8.69
N ALA A 21 -1.49 8.04 -8.79
CA ALA A 21 -1.21 6.74 -8.22
C ALA A 21 -0.50 5.76 -9.19
N GLU A 22 0.35 6.27 -10.10
CA GLU A 22 0.98 5.46 -11.16
C GLU A 22 1.66 4.20 -10.60
N VAL A 23 2.50 4.32 -9.56
CA VAL A 23 3.22 3.20 -8.97
C VAL A 23 2.27 2.25 -8.25
N GLN A 24 1.24 2.77 -7.57
CA GLN A 24 0.22 1.97 -6.89
C GLN A 24 -0.59 1.13 -7.89
N LEU A 25 -0.96 1.73 -9.03
CA LEU A 25 -1.67 1.04 -10.12
C LEU A 25 -0.82 -0.09 -10.73
N GLN A 26 0.44 0.20 -11.03
CA GLN A 26 1.38 -0.80 -11.54
C GLN A 26 1.62 -1.93 -10.52
N SER A 27 1.78 -1.56 -9.24
CA SER A 27 1.98 -2.51 -8.15
C SER A 27 0.75 -3.41 -7.94
N ALA A 28 -0.47 -2.88 -8.04
CA ALA A 28 -1.68 -3.70 -7.97
C ALA A 28 -1.70 -4.76 -9.08
N GLY A 29 -1.34 -4.40 -10.31
CA GLY A 29 -1.21 -5.36 -11.42
C GLY A 29 -0.11 -6.41 -11.20
N ARG A 30 1.01 -6.06 -10.54
CA ARG A 30 2.05 -7.03 -10.17
C ARG A 30 1.59 -7.95 -9.03
N LEU A 31 0.91 -7.38 -8.04
CA LEU A 31 0.41 -8.15 -6.90
C LEU A 31 -0.63 -9.18 -7.35
N ILE A 32 -1.56 -8.82 -8.23
CA ILE A 32 -2.58 -9.75 -8.72
C ILE A 32 -1.96 -10.90 -9.53
N ALA A 33 -0.97 -10.61 -10.38
CA ALA A 33 -0.25 -11.65 -11.10
C ALA A 33 0.53 -12.60 -10.16
N TYR A 34 1.09 -12.03 -9.07
CA TYR A 34 1.75 -12.83 -8.04
C TYR A 34 0.76 -13.69 -7.25
N MET A 35 -0.42 -13.16 -6.92
CA MET A 35 -1.50 -13.91 -6.28
C MET A 35 -1.95 -15.08 -7.17
N GLU A 36 -2.24 -14.83 -8.44
CA GLU A 36 -2.68 -15.85 -9.40
C GLU A 36 -1.67 -17.01 -9.51
N ALA A 37 -0.38 -16.69 -9.56
CA ALA A 37 0.68 -17.69 -9.63
C ALA A 37 0.83 -18.53 -8.34
N ASN A 38 0.37 -18.02 -7.18
CA ASN A 38 0.59 -18.60 -5.86
C ASN A 38 -0.70 -19.04 -5.14
N THR A 39 -1.82 -19.16 -5.84
CA THR A 39 -3.12 -19.53 -5.26
C THR A 39 -3.73 -20.80 -5.83
N ARG A 40 -2.96 -21.61 -6.58
CA ARG A 40 -3.45 -22.88 -7.13
C ARG A 40 -3.87 -23.89 -6.06
N ASP A 41 -3.27 -23.81 -4.89
CA ASP A 41 -3.51 -24.62 -3.70
C ASP A 41 -4.28 -23.87 -2.59
N LEU A 42 -4.99 -22.80 -2.98
CA LEU A 42 -5.73 -21.99 -2.00
C LEU A 42 -6.90 -22.78 -1.40
N VAL A 43 -6.96 -22.79 -0.08
CA VAL A 43 -8.06 -23.44 0.69
C VAL A 43 -9.41 -22.77 0.37
N ASP A 44 -10.49 -23.48 0.65
CA ASP A 44 -11.84 -22.94 0.47
C ASP A 44 -12.19 -21.88 1.52
N GLY A 45 -12.88 -20.83 1.09
CA GLY A 45 -13.36 -19.77 1.96
C GLY A 45 -13.37 -18.39 1.30
N PRO A 46 -13.91 -17.39 2.01
CA PRO A 46 -13.98 -16.03 1.52
C PRO A 46 -12.60 -15.36 1.45
N LEU A 47 -12.51 -14.29 0.69
CA LEU A 47 -11.34 -13.44 0.55
C LEU A 47 -11.58 -12.10 1.26
N LEU A 48 -10.49 -11.47 1.72
CA LEU A 48 -10.52 -10.14 2.32
C LEU A 48 -9.52 -9.22 1.62
N GLU A 49 -9.94 -8.03 1.25
CA GLU A 49 -9.05 -6.94 0.86
C GLU A 49 -9.01 -5.87 1.94
N ILE A 50 -7.80 -5.52 2.37
CA ILE A 50 -7.52 -4.45 3.33
C ILE A 50 -6.96 -3.23 2.58
N GLY A 51 -7.61 -2.07 2.74
CA GLY A 51 -7.18 -0.83 2.11
C GLY A 51 -7.42 -0.85 0.61
N CYS A 52 -8.66 -1.03 0.21
CA CYS A 52 -9.05 -1.14 -1.20
C CYS A 52 -8.78 0.13 -2.02
N GLY A 53 -8.65 1.29 -1.37
CA GLY A 53 -8.51 2.57 -2.04
C GLY A 53 -9.64 2.79 -3.03
N THR A 54 -9.31 3.14 -4.27
CA THR A 54 -10.28 3.34 -5.35
C THR A 54 -10.75 2.03 -6.01
N GLY A 55 -10.37 0.84 -5.52
CA GLY A 55 -10.84 -0.46 -5.98
C GLY A 55 -10.09 -1.05 -7.19
N VAL A 56 -8.83 -0.66 -7.40
CA VAL A 56 -8.04 -1.17 -8.54
C VAL A 56 -7.70 -2.64 -8.37
N LEU A 57 -7.19 -3.04 -7.20
CA LEU A 57 -6.93 -4.44 -6.90
C LEU A 57 -8.24 -5.21 -6.75
N SER A 58 -9.25 -4.63 -6.06
CA SER A 58 -10.58 -5.23 -5.87
C SER A 58 -11.17 -5.73 -7.18
N LYS A 59 -11.16 -4.87 -8.22
CA LYS A 59 -11.71 -5.24 -9.53
C LYS A 59 -10.99 -6.44 -10.14
N GLN A 60 -9.65 -6.47 -10.06
CA GLN A 60 -8.85 -7.57 -10.60
C GLN A 60 -9.05 -8.87 -9.80
N MET A 61 -9.17 -8.75 -8.45
CA MET A 61 -9.49 -9.91 -7.60
C MET A 61 -10.84 -10.54 -7.97
N LEU A 62 -11.87 -9.73 -8.19
CA LEU A 62 -13.19 -10.22 -8.59
C LEU A 62 -13.19 -10.88 -9.97
N ASP A 63 -12.30 -10.45 -10.88
CA ASP A 63 -12.15 -11.07 -12.19
C ASP A 63 -11.49 -12.46 -12.12
N ILE A 64 -10.49 -12.64 -11.23
CA ILE A 64 -9.72 -13.88 -11.11
C ILE A 64 -10.40 -14.89 -10.16
N PHE A 65 -10.92 -14.42 -9.04
CA PHE A 65 -11.56 -15.26 -8.02
C PHE A 65 -13.10 -15.16 -8.10
N SER A 66 -13.63 -15.37 -9.31
CA SER A 66 -15.06 -15.17 -9.61
C SER A 66 -16.01 -16.12 -8.89
N ASP A 67 -15.51 -17.17 -8.26
CA ASP A 67 -16.24 -18.18 -7.50
C ASP A 67 -16.19 -17.96 -5.97
N ARG A 68 -15.52 -16.89 -5.51
CA ARG A 68 -15.28 -16.63 -4.08
C ARG A 68 -16.08 -15.43 -3.58
N ASP A 69 -16.58 -15.51 -2.37
CA ASP A 69 -17.08 -14.34 -1.64
C ASP A 69 -15.92 -13.41 -1.28
N VAL A 70 -16.08 -12.10 -1.47
CA VAL A 70 -15.02 -11.13 -1.24
C VAL A 70 -15.51 -10.01 -0.34
N GLN A 71 -14.84 -9.82 0.80
CA GLN A 71 -15.00 -8.65 1.65
C GLN A 71 -13.94 -7.61 1.27
N ILE A 72 -14.38 -6.42 0.87
CA ILE A 72 -13.52 -5.32 0.41
C ILE A 72 -13.61 -4.19 1.41
N THR A 73 -12.47 -3.75 1.97
CA THR A 73 -12.45 -2.82 3.09
C THR A 73 -11.44 -1.71 2.94
N ASP A 74 -11.75 -0.55 3.52
CA ASP A 74 -10.82 0.56 3.70
C ASP A 74 -11.17 1.31 4.99
N ALA A 75 -10.18 1.88 5.66
CA ALA A 75 -10.43 2.74 6.82
C ALA A 75 -11.04 4.09 6.43
N CYS A 76 -10.94 4.49 5.16
CA CYS A 76 -11.46 5.73 4.61
C CYS A 76 -12.78 5.49 3.87
N GLU A 77 -13.89 6.01 4.39
CA GLU A 77 -15.21 5.90 3.78
C GLU A 77 -15.26 6.42 2.34
N GLN A 78 -14.56 7.54 2.05
CA GLN A 78 -14.52 8.13 0.71
C GLN A 78 -13.83 7.19 -0.30
N MET A 79 -12.84 6.40 0.13
CA MET A 79 -12.22 5.36 -0.69
C MET A 79 -13.20 4.21 -0.96
N VAL A 80 -13.93 3.74 0.05
CA VAL A 80 -14.99 2.72 -0.12
C VAL A 80 -16.06 3.18 -1.13
N VAL A 81 -16.45 4.47 -1.09
CA VAL A 81 -17.39 5.06 -2.07
C VAL A 81 -16.81 5.01 -3.49
N GLN A 82 -15.54 5.39 -3.68
CA GLN A 82 -14.89 5.32 -5.00
C GLN A 82 -14.76 3.87 -5.50
N CYS A 83 -14.38 2.95 -4.61
CA CYS A 83 -14.31 1.52 -4.92
C CYS A 83 -15.68 0.99 -5.37
N ARG A 84 -16.74 1.29 -4.61
CA ARG A 84 -18.12 0.91 -4.96
C ARG A 84 -18.52 1.43 -6.34
N SER A 85 -18.22 2.70 -6.63
CA SER A 85 -18.50 3.30 -7.95
C SER A 85 -17.78 2.58 -9.09
N ARG A 86 -16.52 2.20 -8.89
CA ARG A 86 -15.74 1.42 -9.87
C ARG A 86 -16.31 0.03 -10.11
N LEU A 87 -16.71 -0.67 -9.05
CA LEU A 87 -17.25 -2.03 -9.14
C LEU A 87 -18.66 -2.09 -9.71
N SER A 88 -19.47 -1.05 -9.49
CA SER A 88 -20.86 -0.97 -10.03
C SER A 88 -20.92 -0.94 -11.55
N ALA A 89 -19.81 -0.71 -12.25
CA ALA A 89 -19.72 -0.80 -13.69
C ALA A 89 -19.73 -2.26 -14.24
N LYS A 90 -19.71 -3.28 -13.35
CA LYS A 90 -19.82 -4.72 -13.70
C LYS A 90 -20.97 -5.37 -12.93
N PRO A 91 -22.20 -5.40 -13.48
CA PRO A 91 -23.38 -5.96 -12.79
C PRO A 91 -23.39 -7.50 -12.69
N ASP A 92 -22.53 -8.21 -13.41
CA ASP A 92 -22.60 -9.69 -13.57
C ASP A 92 -21.65 -10.47 -12.63
N ALA A 93 -21.18 -9.87 -11.52
CA ALA A 93 -20.39 -10.62 -10.55
C ALA A 93 -21.28 -11.66 -9.84
N THR A 94 -21.00 -12.95 -10.05
CA THR A 94 -21.66 -14.08 -9.38
C THR A 94 -21.31 -14.15 -7.89
N ASN A 95 -20.32 -13.38 -7.45
CA ASN A 95 -19.79 -13.38 -6.10
C ASN A 95 -20.61 -12.51 -5.16
N ARG A 96 -20.67 -12.90 -3.91
CA ARG A 96 -21.09 -12.02 -2.84
C ARG A 96 -19.96 -11.02 -2.54
N VAL A 97 -20.17 -9.75 -2.87
CA VAL A 97 -19.23 -8.65 -2.60
C VAL A 97 -19.77 -7.80 -1.46
N GLU A 98 -19.02 -7.73 -0.37
CA GLU A 98 -19.31 -6.85 0.76
C GLU A 98 -18.28 -5.73 0.81
N LEU A 99 -18.75 -4.47 0.79
CA LEU A 99 -17.88 -3.29 0.96
C LEU A 99 -18.20 -2.64 2.30
N SER A 100 -17.17 -2.46 3.13
CA SER A 100 -17.33 -1.85 4.46
C SER A 100 -16.14 -0.97 4.84
N VAL A 101 -16.40 -0.04 5.76
CA VAL A 101 -15.34 0.74 6.42
C VAL A 101 -14.76 -0.12 7.54
N LEU A 102 -13.42 -0.31 7.52
CA LEU A 102 -12.76 -1.17 8.49
C LEU A 102 -11.33 -0.69 8.75
N ASP A 103 -10.97 -0.54 10.03
CA ASP A 103 -9.60 -0.31 10.47
C ASP A 103 -8.87 -1.66 10.66
N ALA A 104 -7.91 -1.94 9.78
CA ALA A 104 -7.13 -3.17 9.80
C ALA A 104 -6.27 -3.33 11.07
N GLN A 105 -6.03 -2.26 11.82
CA GLN A 105 -5.24 -2.32 13.05
C GLN A 105 -5.93 -3.14 14.16
N GLU A 106 -7.25 -3.01 14.26
CA GLU A 106 -8.04 -3.67 15.32
C GLU A 106 -8.81 -4.90 14.81
N TYR A 107 -8.82 -5.13 13.48
CA TYR A 107 -9.64 -6.19 12.90
C TYR A 107 -9.03 -7.57 13.12
N CYS A 108 -9.84 -8.48 13.64
CA CYS A 108 -9.52 -9.90 13.76
C CYS A 108 -10.80 -10.72 13.66
N SER A 109 -10.85 -11.68 12.74
CA SER A 109 -11.93 -12.66 12.57
C SER A 109 -11.30 -14.05 12.42
N PRO A 110 -11.08 -14.80 13.52
CA PRO A 110 -10.27 -16.01 13.50
C PRO A 110 -10.74 -17.06 12.50
N ASP A 111 -9.78 -17.67 11.79
CA ASP A 111 -9.96 -18.80 10.87
C ASP A 111 -11.06 -18.61 9.82
N THR A 112 -11.23 -17.36 9.35
CA THR A 112 -12.33 -17.00 8.46
C THR A 112 -11.92 -17.01 7.00
N PHE A 113 -10.80 -16.37 6.65
CA PHE A 113 -10.44 -16.09 5.26
C PHE A 113 -9.46 -17.12 4.69
N ALA A 114 -9.73 -17.55 3.47
CA ALA A 114 -8.76 -18.32 2.67
C ALA A 114 -7.57 -17.46 2.25
N MET A 115 -7.86 -16.19 1.92
CA MET A 115 -6.84 -15.25 1.50
C MET A 115 -7.17 -13.83 2.00
N ILE A 116 -6.11 -13.10 2.34
CA ILE A 116 -6.17 -11.67 2.63
C ILE A 116 -5.20 -10.97 1.67
N ALA A 117 -5.59 -9.82 1.11
CA ALA A 117 -4.75 -9.01 0.23
C ALA A 117 -4.65 -7.56 0.70
N ALA A 118 -3.47 -6.95 0.58
CA ALA A 118 -3.21 -5.56 0.94
C ALA A 118 -2.19 -4.93 -0.02
N ALA A 119 -2.63 -4.02 -0.90
CA ALA A 119 -1.78 -3.31 -1.83
C ALA A 119 -1.50 -1.88 -1.37
N PHE A 120 -0.25 -1.52 -1.13
CA PHE A 120 0.15 -0.17 -0.67
C PHE A 120 -0.64 0.33 0.55
N THR A 121 -0.94 -0.59 1.48
CA THR A 121 -1.74 -0.32 2.68
C THR A 121 -0.94 -0.45 3.97
N LEU A 122 -0.17 -1.54 4.12
CA LEU A 122 0.48 -1.90 5.38
C LEU A 122 1.47 -0.85 5.90
N GLN A 123 2.09 -0.05 5.05
CA GLN A 123 2.99 1.04 5.45
C GLN A 123 2.29 2.19 6.20
N TRP A 124 0.97 2.23 6.19
CA TRP A 124 0.16 3.24 6.88
C TRP A 124 -0.32 2.81 8.27
N ILE A 125 -0.10 1.54 8.62
CA ILE A 125 -0.56 0.98 9.88
C ILE A 125 0.50 1.26 10.96
N PRO A 126 0.15 1.98 12.05
CA PRO A 126 1.12 2.36 13.09
C PRO A 126 1.75 1.16 13.80
N ASP A 127 0.94 0.18 14.21
CA ASP A 127 1.40 -1.07 14.84
C ASP A 127 1.30 -2.21 13.83
N LEU A 128 2.29 -2.27 12.94
CA LEU A 128 2.33 -3.27 11.86
C LEU A 128 2.46 -4.70 12.40
N ASP A 129 3.23 -4.92 13.49
CA ASP A 129 3.40 -6.25 14.10
C ASP A 129 2.04 -6.79 14.58
N ARG A 130 1.33 -6.01 15.38
CA ARG A 130 0.00 -6.38 15.90
C ARG A 130 -1.01 -6.61 14.76
N SER A 131 -1.01 -5.74 13.77
CA SER A 131 -1.96 -5.85 12.66
C SER A 131 -1.72 -7.09 11.83
N ILE A 132 -0.46 -7.42 11.48
CA ILE A 132 -0.18 -8.66 10.75
C ILE A 132 -0.52 -9.90 11.61
N GLN A 133 -0.30 -9.86 12.94
CA GLN A 133 -0.74 -10.95 13.84
C GLN A 133 -2.26 -11.15 13.78
N ASN A 134 -3.05 -10.08 13.82
CA ASN A 134 -4.50 -10.13 13.73
C ASN A 134 -4.97 -10.66 12.36
N LEU A 135 -4.37 -10.19 11.27
CA LEU A 135 -4.65 -10.68 9.93
C LEU A 135 -4.28 -12.15 9.77
N GLN A 136 -3.12 -12.57 10.31
CA GLN A 136 -2.71 -13.97 10.33
C GLN A 136 -3.70 -14.86 11.09
N ARG A 137 -4.20 -14.40 12.25
CA ARG A 137 -5.24 -15.13 13.00
C ARG A 137 -6.51 -15.25 12.20
N SER A 138 -6.83 -14.25 11.39
CA SER A 138 -8.03 -14.23 10.53
C SER A 138 -7.92 -15.16 9.32
N LEU A 139 -6.72 -15.63 8.97
CA LEU A 139 -6.55 -16.65 7.94
C LEU A 139 -6.96 -18.04 8.47
N LYS A 140 -7.57 -18.83 7.62
CA LYS A 140 -7.70 -20.29 7.82
C LYS A 140 -6.34 -20.98 7.87
N PRO A 141 -6.22 -22.19 8.44
CA PRO A 141 -5.04 -23.02 8.22
C PRO A 141 -4.72 -23.13 6.72
N SER A 142 -3.45 -23.04 6.36
CA SER A 142 -2.94 -22.93 4.97
C SER A 142 -3.42 -21.70 4.18
N GLY A 143 -4.16 -20.77 4.79
CA GLY A 143 -4.56 -19.50 4.19
C GLY A 143 -3.37 -18.57 3.98
N LYS A 144 -3.52 -17.60 3.06
CA LYS A 144 -2.41 -16.75 2.59
C LYS A 144 -2.73 -15.25 2.76
N LEU A 145 -1.75 -14.48 3.27
CA LEU A 145 -1.80 -13.01 3.28
C LEU A 145 -0.83 -12.48 2.21
N PHE A 146 -1.36 -11.91 1.14
CA PHE A 146 -0.59 -11.25 0.08
C PHE A 146 -0.48 -9.75 0.33
N PHE A 147 0.68 -9.17 0.06
CA PHE A 147 0.88 -7.74 0.23
C PHE A 147 1.88 -7.15 -0.76
N SER A 148 1.73 -5.85 -1.02
CA SER A 148 2.76 -5.03 -1.63
C SER A 148 2.88 -3.69 -0.90
N LEU A 149 4.12 -3.18 -0.76
CA LEU A 149 4.39 -1.90 -0.11
C LEU A 149 5.77 -1.34 -0.51
N PRO A 150 5.95 -0.01 -0.50
CA PRO A 150 7.28 0.57 -0.67
C PRO A 150 8.13 0.33 0.58
N THR A 151 9.42 0.02 0.37
CA THR A 151 10.39 -0.21 1.47
C THR A 151 11.18 1.04 1.80
N SER A 152 11.90 1.00 2.93
CA SER A 152 12.85 2.03 3.37
C SER A 152 13.95 2.35 2.35
N SER A 153 14.18 1.47 1.36
CA SER A 153 15.10 1.70 0.24
C SER A 153 14.53 2.60 -0.86
N SER A 154 13.25 2.97 -0.80
CA SER A 154 12.62 3.90 -1.74
C SER A 154 13.14 5.33 -1.59
N PHE A 155 12.99 6.12 -2.66
CA PHE A 155 13.31 7.55 -2.71
C PHE A 155 14.79 7.91 -2.51
N PRO A 156 15.78 7.15 -3.04
CA PRO A 156 17.19 7.47 -2.86
C PRO A 156 17.54 8.85 -3.42
N GLU A 157 16.93 9.27 -4.52
CA GLU A 157 17.16 10.58 -5.14
C GLU A 157 16.76 11.71 -4.17
N TRP A 158 15.55 11.65 -3.61
CA TRP A 158 15.07 12.63 -2.63
C TRP A 158 15.92 12.63 -1.36
N LYS A 159 16.26 11.47 -0.83
CA LYS A 159 17.15 11.34 0.34
C LYS A 159 18.53 11.95 0.10
N ASN A 160 19.10 11.74 -1.09
CA ASN A 160 20.38 12.29 -1.47
C ASN A 160 20.34 13.82 -1.59
N ILE A 161 19.28 14.38 -2.21
CA ILE A 161 19.09 15.83 -2.28
C ILE A 161 18.92 16.44 -0.88
N CYS A 162 18.15 15.81 0.01
CA CYS A 162 18.01 16.26 1.39
C CYS A 162 19.36 16.32 2.10
N ARG A 163 20.17 15.27 1.98
CA ARG A 163 21.51 15.21 2.57
C ARG A 163 22.42 16.29 1.99
N ALA A 164 22.46 16.47 0.67
CA ALA A 164 23.30 17.46 0.01
C ALA A 164 22.88 18.91 0.34
N ALA A 165 21.60 19.16 0.52
CA ALA A 165 21.07 20.47 0.90
C ALA A 165 21.18 20.79 2.40
N GLY A 166 21.57 19.82 3.24
CA GLY A 166 21.54 19.96 4.70
C GLY A 166 20.12 20.18 5.23
N VAL A 167 19.15 19.44 4.69
CA VAL A 167 17.72 19.56 5.01
C VAL A 167 17.20 18.21 5.49
N PRO A 168 16.35 18.15 6.53
CA PRO A 168 15.76 16.89 6.98
C PRO A 168 14.97 16.20 5.87
N PHE A 169 15.05 14.87 5.84
CA PHE A 169 14.15 14.06 5.00
C PHE A 169 12.77 14.02 5.66
N THR A 170 11.75 14.50 4.96
CA THR A 170 10.39 14.64 5.49
C THR A 170 9.43 13.53 5.04
N GLY A 171 9.93 12.48 4.39
CA GLY A 171 9.12 11.31 4.05
C GLY A 171 8.79 10.48 5.28
N ASN A 172 7.64 9.79 5.26
CA ASN A 172 7.28 8.86 6.32
C ASN A 172 8.29 7.69 6.41
N PRO A 173 8.55 7.16 7.60
CA PRO A 173 9.27 5.90 7.74
C PRO A 173 8.55 4.79 6.99
N LEU A 174 9.30 4.02 6.21
CA LEU A 174 8.80 2.88 5.46
C LEU A 174 9.39 1.59 6.06
N PRO A 175 8.63 0.48 6.06
CA PRO A 175 9.11 -0.79 6.58
C PRO A 175 10.34 -1.31 5.81
N GLU A 176 11.16 -2.10 6.49
CA GLU A 176 12.25 -2.84 5.88
C GLU A 176 11.83 -4.27 5.55
N ALA A 177 12.40 -4.86 4.51
CA ALA A 177 12.15 -6.26 4.17
C ALA A 177 12.57 -7.22 5.30
N ALA A 178 13.54 -6.83 6.13
CA ALA A 178 13.97 -7.58 7.31
C ALA A 178 12.83 -7.78 8.31
N PHE A 179 12.01 -6.75 8.56
CA PHE A 179 10.85 -6.85 9.44
C PHE A 179 9.96 -8.04 9.10
N PHE A 180 9.64 -8.25 7.82
CA PHE A 180 8.75 -9.35 7.39
C PHE A 180 9.40 -10.73 7.56
N ARG A 181 10.73 -10.83 7.36
CA ARG A 181 11.48 -12.08 7.59
C ARG A 181 11.51 -12.44 9.08
N ASP A 182 11.81 -11.46 9.93
CA ASP A 182 11.87 -11.65 11.38
C ASP A 182 10.48 -11.98 11.93
N PHE A 183 9.45 -11.30 11.44
CA PHE A 183 8.06 -11.59 11.78
C PHE A 183 7.68 -13.03 11.42
N ALA A 184 7.98 -13.49 10.21
CA ALA A 184 7.70 -14.86 9.77
C ALA A 184 8.40 -15.89 10.62
N ALA A 185 9.70 -15.70 10.90
CA ALA A 185 10.49 -16.60 11.72
C ALA A 185 9.94 -16.70 13.16
N LYS A 186 9.60 -15.56 13.77
CA LYS A 186 9.03 -15.48 15.12
C LYS A 186 7.68 -16.19 15.25
N ASN A 187 6.85 -16.15 14.20
CA ASN A 187 5.48 -16.66 14.22
C ASN A 187 5.31 -17.99 13.48
N GLY A 188 6.40 -18.63 13.04
CA GLY A 188 6.35 -19.92 12.35
C GLY A 188 5.64 -19.92 10.99
N LEU A 189 5.63 -18.75 10.30
CA LEU A 189 4.97 -18.59 9.01
C LEU A 189 5.91 -18.96 7.87
N LYS A 190 5.37 -19.57 6.81
CA LYS A 190 6.07 -19.61 5.54
C LYS A 190 5.99 -18.23 4.89
N LEU A 191 7.11 -17.72 4.38
CA LEU A 191 7.23 -16.42 3.75
C LEU A 191 7.86 -16.53 2.37
N SER A 192 7.25 -15.92 1.37
CA SER A 192 7.87 -15.67 0.07
C SER A 192 7.91 -14.15 -0.15
N LEU A 193 9.08 -13.63 -0.55
CA LEU A 193 9.31 -12.20 -0.81
C LEU A 193 10.10 -12.02 -2.09
N TYR A 194 9.75 -10.98 -2.85
CA TYR A 194 10.62 -10.40 -3.87
C TYR A 194 10.47 -8.88 -3.89
N GLU A 195 11.47 -8.17 -4.41
CA GLU A 195 11.45 -6.72 -4.55
C GLU A 195 11.51 -6.33 -6.03
N GLU A 196 10.70 -5.38 -6.44
CA GLU A 196 10.72 -4.78 -7.78
C GLU A 196 11.00 -3.29 -7.70
N THR A 197 11.67 -2.76 -8.72
CA THR A 197 12.03 -1.35 -8.80
C THR A 197 11.13 -0.65 -9.82
N PHE A 198 10.38 0.35 -9.36
CA PHE A 198 9.61 1.25 -10.21
C PHE A 198 10.29 2.60 -10.29
N LYS A 199 10.44 3.14 -11.50
CA LYS A 199 11.02 4.46 -11.74
C LYS A 199 9.99 5.35 -12.39
N VAL A 200 9.73 6.50 -11.77
CA VAL A 200 8.82 7.53 -12.29
C VAL A 200 9.59 8.83 -12.44
N SER A 201 9.30 9.57 -13.48
CA SER A 201 9.93 10.86 -13.74
C SER A 201 8.93 11.99 -13.53
N TYR A 202 9.29 12.97 -12.71
CA TYR A 202 8.51 14.16 -12.45
C TYR A 202 9.18 15.38 -13.07
N ARG A 203 8.42 16.42 -13.41
CA ARG A 203 8.96 17.68 -13.97
C ARG A 203 9.96 18.37 -13.03
N SER A 204 9.85 18.14 -11.72
CA SER A 204 10.73 18.68 -10.69
C SER A 204 10.51 17.99 -9.37
N LEU A 205 11.40 18.18 -8.39
CA LEU A 205 11.21 17.75 -7.00
C LEU A 205 9.90 18.31 -6.41
N LEU A 206 9.58 19.58 -6.66
CA LEU A 206 8.31 20.17 -6.17
C LEU A 206 7.09 19.45 -6.75
N HIS A 207 7.12 19.10 -8.02
CA HIS A 207 6.03 18.35 -8.65
C HIS A 207 5.87 16.96 -8.02
N PHE A 208 6.98 16.28 -7.70
CA PHE A 208 6.94 15.02 -6.94
C PHE A 208 6.32 15.21 -5.54
N LEU A 209 6.78 16.20 -4.77
CA LEU A 209 6.24 16.47 -3.44
C LEU A 209 4.75 16.86 -3.47
N GLN A 210 4.33 17.59 -4.51
CA GLN A 210 2.93 17.89 -4.75
C GLN A 210 2.12 16.62 -5.07
N SER A 211 2.67 15.69 -5.86
CA SER A 211 1.99 14.43 -6.17
C SER A 211 1.77 13.59 -4.91
N LEU A 212 2.75 13.51 -4.00
CA LEU A 212 2.57 12.84 -2.70
C LEU A 212 1.46 13.50 -1.86
N LYS A 213 1.37 14.83 -1.89
CA LYS A 213 0.29 15.56 -1.22
C LYS A 213 -1.08 15.25 -1.84
N LEU A 214 -1.17 15.17 -3.16
CA LEU A 214 -2.40 14.86 -3.89
C LEU A 214 -2.81 13.38 -3.75
N LEU A 215 -1.88 12.49 -3.45
CA LEU A 215 -2.16 11.11 -3.06
C LEU A 215 -2.66 10.97 -1.60
N GLY A 216 -2.62 12.04 -0.79
CA GLY A 216 -2.86 11.93 0.65
C GLY A 216 -1.68 11.36 1.45
N ALA A 217 -0.55 11.09 0.80
CA ALA A 217 0.62 10.41 1.34
C ALA A 217 1.61 11.34 2.07
N HIS A 218 1.23 12.57 2.40
CA HIS A 218 2.12 13.63 2.90
C HIS A 218 2.11 13.80 4.43
N THR A 219 1.34 13.00 5.15
CA THR A 219 1.17 13.14 6.60
C THR A 219 2.37 12.58 7.36
N SER A 220 3.43 13.38 7.49
CA SER A 220 4.49 13.12 8.47
C SER A 220 4.18 13.92 9.75
N GLU A 221 3.68 13.24 10.78
CA GLU A 221 3.41 13.87 12.10
C GLU A 221 4.68 14.03 12.93
N HIS A 222 5.78 13.40 12.52
CA HIS A 222 7.02 13.33 13.31
C HIS A 222 8.06 14.37 12.91
N ILE A 223 7.85 15.12 11.82
CA ILE A 223 8.83 16.07 11.30
C ILE A 223 8.15 17.42 11.10
N ALA A 224 8.75 18.45 11.69
CA ALA A 224 8.30 19.82 11.50
C ALA A 224 8.30 20.19 10.00
N PRO A 225 7.35 20.99 9.52
CA PRO A 225 7.35 21.49 8.15
C PRO A 225 8.66 22.22 7.84
N LEU A 226 9.19 22.00 6.66
CA LEU A 226 10.38 22.71 6.18
C LEU A 226 10.11 24.21 6.08
N SER A 227 11.05 25.01 6.53
CA SER A 227 11.04 26.45 6.31
C SER A 227 11.19 26.79 4.82
N VAL A 228 10.78 27.99 4.44
CA VAL A 228 10.92 28.50 3.04
C VAL A 228 12.37 28.44 2.57
N GLY A 229 13.33 28.72 3.48
CA GLY A 229 14.77 28.65 3.17
C GLY A 229 15.23 27.22 2.87
N GLU A 230 14.75 26.24 3.63
CA GLU A 230 15.05 24.80 3.39
C GLU A 230 14.45 24.31 2.08
N VAL A 231 13.19 24.63 1.81
CA VAL A 231 12.56 24.29 0.53
C VAL A 231 13.33 24.89 -0.65
N ARG A 232 13.79 26.16 -0.53
CA ARG A 232 14.60 26.81 -1.59
C ARG A 232 15.94 26.07 -1.78
N ARG A 233 16.62 25.67 -0.72
CA ARG A 233 17.86 24.87 -0.81
C ARG A 233 17.61 23.53 -1.51
N LEU A 234 16.56 22.79 -1.11
CA LEU A 234 16.19 21.52 -1.73
C LEU A 234 15.95 21.67 -3.23
N VAL A 235 15.15 22.66 -3.63
CA VAL A 235 14.82 22.92 -5.05
C VAL A 235 16.07 23.26 -5.85
N ASN A 236 16.95 24.13 -5.32
CA ASN A 236 18.19 24.52 -5.98
C ASN A 236 19.12 23.30 -6.20
N TYR A 237 19.29 22.45 -5.21
CA TYR A 237 20.09 21.22 -5.35
C TYR A 237 19.45 20.25 -6.36
N ALA A 238 18.14 20.01 -6.26
CA ALA A 238 17.45 19.11 -7.17
C ALA A 238 17.52 19.59 -8.64
N THR A 239 17.38 20.89 -8.89
CA THR A 239 17.48 21.47 -10.25
C THR A 239 18.90 21.37 -10.83
N ARG A 240 19.92 21.46 -9.98
CA ARG A 240 21.32 21.33 -10.41
C ARG A 240 21.69 19.89 -10.71
N GLU A 241 21.25 18.95 -9.88
CA GLU A 241 21.57 17.52 -10.01
C GLU A 241 20.72 16.86 -11.11
N TYR A 242 19.47 17.28 -11.27
CA TYR A 242 18.50 16.72 -12.22
C TYR A 242 17.89 17.82 -13.08
N PRO A 243 18.64 18.37 -14.06
CA PRO A 243 18.11 19.41 -14.94
C PRO A 243 17.01 18.86 -15.85
N GLY A 244 15.86 19.50 -15.84
CA GLY A 244 14.72 19.17 -16.71
C GLY A 244 13.72 18.15 -16.18
N ASN A 245 14.14 17.17 -15.39
CA ASN A 245 13.23 16.22 -14.75
C ASN A 245 13.81 15.67 -13.44
N PHE A 246 12.93 15.24 -12.55
CA PHE A 246 13.31 14.65 -11.27
C PHE A 246 12.92 13.17 -11.25
N PRO A 247 13.89 12.22 -11.31
CA PRO A 247 13.60 10.81 -11.21
C PRO A 247 13.27 10.44 -9.78
N VAL A 248 12.36 9.49 -9.61
CA VAL A 248 11.97 8.94 -8.31
C VAL A 248 11.93 7.43 -8.41
N THR A 249 12.73 6.78 -7.59
CA THR A 249 12.80 5.32 -7.51
C THR A 249 12.00 4.82 -6.32
N TYR A 250 11.02 3.95 -6.59
CA TYR A 250 10.33 3.14 -5.58
C TYR A 250 10.92 1.74 -5.56
N LYS A 251 11.26 1.26 -4.37
CA LYS A 251 11.59 -0.13 -4.09
C LYS A 251 10.37 -0.78 -3.44
N VAL A 252 9.64 -1.59 -4.20
CA VAL A 252 8.39 -2.19 -3.76
C VAL A 252 8.62 -3.64 -3.42
N LEU A 253 8.33 -3.99 -2.18
CA LEU A 253 8.33 -5.35 -1.68
C LEU A 253 6.97 -5.99 -2.00
N PHE A 254 7.02 -7.18 -2.57
CA PHE A 254 5.89 -8.07 -2.75
C PHE A 254 6.10 -9.31 -1.91
N GLY A 255 5.06 -9.78 -1.27
CA GLY A 255 5.19 -10.99 -0.46
C GLY A 255 3.88 -11.68 -0.15
N ASN A 256 4.03 -12.91 0.33
CA ASN A 256 2.94 -13.59 0.99
C ASN A 256 3.43 -14.35 2.22
N PHE A 257 2.62 -14.28 3.29
CA PHE A 257 2.66 -15.23 4.39
C PHE A 257 1.69 -16.37 4.11
N THR A 258 2.07 -17.60 4.48
CA THR A 258 1.16 -18.74 4.53
C THR A 258 1.08 -19.22 5.97
N LYS A 259 -0.15 -19.29 6.50
CA LYS A 259 -0.42 -19.84 7.84
C LYS A 259 -0.15 -21.35 7.83
N PRO A 260 0.51 -21.92 8.85
CA PRO A 260 0.63 -23.37 9.01
C PRO A 260 -0.72 -24.09 9.05
N GLU A 261 -0.67 -25.41 8.80
CA GLU A 261 -1.83 -26.29 8.95
C GLU A 261 -2.31 -26.39 10.41
#